data_51579587e776693d1a9f70bf2dfaef45
#
_entry.id   51579587e776693d1a9f70bf2dfaef45
#
_cell.length_a   1.000
_cell.length_b   1.000
_cell.length_c   1.000
_cell.angle_alpha   90.00
_cell.angle_beta   90.00
_cell.angle_gamma   90.00
#
_symmetry.space_group_name_H-M   'P 1'
#
loop_
_entity.id
_entity.type
_entity.pdbx_description
1 polymer ?
#
loop_
_entity_poly.entity_id
_entity_poly.type
_entity_poly.pdbx_seq_one_letter_code
_entity_poly.pdbx_strand_id
1 'polypeptide(L)'
;GAGYSDGTFSEVEKGDYYHLDLLEADGEIATFFVVKADASVEPLDVAFLRRWEPLRLEPDEKALRDFYGLGAKEAAALPAVPSNVQEALEASVRAWVEINEQIALGRGSEFQIGHGVLMSGVRPQTLSLHEALGTLCVGWAKVRAHVEEVFFGDTRGIGAALNALDGPGYNPFKLTEATFADDLRFRLEGPTNFTETNLYAALCAIARG
;
A
#
# COMPACT_ATOMS: atom_id res chain seq x y z
N GLY A 1 15.91 -13.02 -14.24
CA GLY A 1 16.39 -11.69 -13.91
C GLY A 1 16.50 -10.87 -15.17
N ALA A 2 15.51 -10.03 -15.48
CA ALA A 2 15.61 -9.07 -16.56
C ALA A 2 16.67 -8.02 -16.16
N GLY A 3 17.78 -8.00 -16.86
CA GLY A 3 18.78 -6.94 -16.69
C GLY A 3 18.28 -5.68 -17.36
N TYR A 4 18.14 -4.62 -16.59
CA TYR A 4 17.92 -3.28 -17.12
C TYR A 4 19.22 -2.81 -17.78
N SER A 5 19.23 -2.73 -19.10
CA SER A 5 20.25 -2.02 -19.84
C SER A 5 19.61 -0.87 -20.61
N ASP A 6 19.97 0.36 -20.23
CA ASP A 6 19.69 1.61 -20.95
C ASP A 6 18.24 1.92 -21.36
N GLY A 7 17.32 1.90 -20.38
CA GLY A 7 16.01 2.49 -20.56
C GLY A 7 16.12 4.03 -20.53
N THR A 8 15.97 4.70 -21.66
CA THR A 8 15.75 6.14 -21.70
C THR A 8 14.33 6.45 -21.27
N PHE A 9 14.16 7.05 -20.08
CA PHE A 9 12.89 7.61 -19.68
C PHE A 9 12.70 8.94 -20.39
N SER A 10 11.73 9.03 -21.29
CA SER A 10 11.27 10.30 -21.80
C SER A 10 10.00 10.70 -21.06
N GLU A 11 10.08 11.77 -20.30
CA GLU A 11 8.91 12.39 -19.68
C GLU A 11 8.08 13.08 -20.78
N VAL A 12 6.89 12.60 -21.02
CA VAL A 12 5.95 13.26 -21.95
C VAL A 12 5.22 14.34 -21.15
N GLU A 13 5.46 15.59 -21.52
CA GLU A 13 4.97 16.83 -20.86
C GLU A 13 3.44 16.99 -20.90
N LYS A 14 2.63 16.09 -20.64
CA LYS A 14 1.20 16.20 -20.27
C LYS A 14 0.55 14.84 -20.15
N GLY A 15 0.59 14.32 -18.98
CA GLY A 15 -0.09 13.10 -18.60
C GLY A 15 0.90 12.15 -17.92
N ASP A 16 0.45 11.45 -16.93
CA ASP A 16 1.23 10.50 -16.14
C ASP A 16 1.53 9.21 -16.96
N TYR A 17 2.18 9.37 -18.10
CA TYR A 17 2.59 8.26 -18.95
C TYR A 17 4.09 8.06 -18.87
N TYR A 18 4.50 6.84 -18.60
CA TYR A 18 5.89 6.43 -18.73
C TYR A 18 6.03 5.54 -19.95
N HIS A 19 6.92 5.90 -20.86
CA HIS A 19 7.32 5.05 -21.98
C HIS A 19 8.51 4.21 -21.54
N LEU A 20 8.36 2.91 -21.54
CA LEU A 20 9.41 1.97 -21.17
C LEU A 20 9.68 1.05 -22.35
N ASP A 21 10.87 1.15 -22.94
CA ASP A 21 11.36 0.20 -23.90
C ASP A 21 12.16 -0.89 -23.18
N LEU A 22 11.70 -2.12 -23.26
CA LEU A 22 12.40 -3.30 -22.76
C LEU A 22 12.97 -4.06 -23.95
N LEU A 23 14.29 -4.31 -23.90
CA LEU A 23 14.93 -5.19 -24.86
C LEU A 23 14.69 -6.64 -24.40
N GLU A 24 13.97 -7.42 -25.18
CA GLU A 24 13.79 -8.84 -24.92
C GLU A 24 15.04 -9.64 -25.27
N ALA A 25 15.16 -10.86 -24.73
CA ALA A 25 16.35 -11.70 -24.88
C ALA A 25 16.62 -12.14 -26.34
N ASP A 26 15.63 -12.04 -27.21
CA ASP A 26 15.71 -12.31 -28.67
C ASP A 26 16.07 -11.07 -29.51
N GLY A 27 16.24 -9.91 -28.86
CA GLY A 27 16.58 -8.63 -29.50
C GLY A 27 15.39 -7.85 -30.04
N GLU A 28 14.16 -8.28 -29.76
CA GLU A 28 12.97 -7.47 -30.03
C GLU A 28 12.77 -6.41 -28.96
N ILE A 29 12.24 -5.26 -29.35
CA ILE A 29 11.90 -4.17 -28.44
C ILE A 29 10.41 -4.25 -28.14
N ALA A 30 10.07 -4.59 -26.90
CA ALA A 30 8.71 -4.49 -26.42
C ALA A 30 8.50 -3.09 -25.80
N THR A 31 7.57 -2.33 -26.35
CA THR A 31 7.21 -1.00 -25.89
C THR A 31 6.01 -1.08 -24.96
N PHE A 32 6.17 -0.61 -23.72
CA PHE A 32 5.11 -0.56 -22.73
C PHE A 32 4.79 0.88 -22.38
N PHE A 33 3.50 1.20 -22.30
CA PHE A 33 3.03 2.43 -21.67
C PHE A 33 2.51 2.11 -20.29
N VAL A 34 3.16 2.65 -19.26
CA VAL A 34 2.66 2.57 -17.89
C VAL A 34 1.75 3.77 -17.67
N VAL A 35 0.47 3.50 -17.51
CA VAL A 35 -0.52 4.52 -17.13
C VAL A 35 -0.79 4.34 -15.66
N LYS A 36 -0.55 5.39 -14.87
CA LYS A 36 -1.05 5.44 -13.51
C LYS A 36 -2.57 5.59 -13.59
N ALA A 37 -3.30 4.54 -13.24
CA ALA A 37 -4.74 4.63 -13.04
C ALA A 37 -4.97 5.42 -11.74
N ASP A 38 -5.10 6.72 -11.87
CA ASP A 38 -5.49 7.61 -10.80
C ASP A 38 -6.97 7.96 -11.02
N ALA A 39 -7.79 7.81 -9.99
CA ALA A 39 -9.21 8.13 -10.05
C ALA A 39 -9.47 9.62 -10.34
N SER A 40 -8.45 10.46 -10.26
CA SER A 40 -8.49 11.89 -10.59
C SER A 40 -8.18 12.21 -12.06
N VAL A 41 -7.74 11.22 -12.85
CA VAL A 41 -7.41 11.42 -14.27
C VAL A 41 -8.63 11.14 -15.13
N GLU A 42 -8.83 11.98 -16.17
CA GLU A 42 -9.87 11.73 -17.17
C GLU A 42 -9.74 10.30 -17.74
N PRO A 43 -10.88 9.61 -17.96
CA PRO A 43 -10.84 8.26 -18.50
C PRO A 43 -10.08 8.27 -19.82
N LEU A 44 -9.11 7.36 -19.94
CA LEU A 44 -8.37 7.14 -21.19
C LEU A 44 -9.34 7.00 -22.34
N ASP A 45 -9.05 7.66 -23.47
CA ASP A 45 -9.85 7.55 -24.68
C ASP A 45 -10.02 6.06 -25.04
N VAL A 46 -11.28 5.66 -25.18
CA VAL A 46 -11.65 4.28 -25.56
C VAL A 46 -10.99 3.87 -26.88
N ALA A 47 -10.74 4.81 -27.79
CA ALA A 47 -10.03 4.55 -29.04
C ALA A 47 -8.55 4.24 -28.82
N PHE A 48 -7.93 4.79 -27.76
CA PHE A 48 -6.57 4.47 -27.34
C PHE A 48 -6.53 3.05 -26.73
N LEU A 49 -7.43 2.74 -25.79
CA LEU A 49 -7.48 1.45 -25.12
C LEU A 49 -7.71 0.27 -26.08
N ARG A 50 -8.42 0.47 -27.21
CA ARG A 50 -8.67 -0.56 -28.22
C ARG A 50 -7.42 -0.98 -29.01
N ARG A 51 -6.35 -0.19 -28.94
CA ARG A 51 -5.11 -0.43 -29.71
C ARG A 51 -4.03 -1.11 -28.89
N TRP A 52 -4.26 -1.26 -27.57
CA TRP A 52 -3.30 -1.77 -26.61
C TRP A 52 -3.91 -2.90 -25.81
N GLU A 53 -3.12 -3.91 -25.52
CA GLU A 53 -3.50 -4.94 -24.57
C GLU A 53 -3.18 -4.43 -23.15
N PRO A 54 -4.20 -4.21 -22.28
CA PRO A 54 -3.95 -3.68 -20.95
C PRO A 54 -3.28 -4.74 -20.08
N LEU A 55 -2.06 -4.48 -19.67
CA LEU A 55 -1.38 -5.27 -18.66
C LEU A 55 -1.70 -4.68 -17.28
N ARG A 56 -2.45 -5.42 -16.47
CA ARG A 56 -2.75 -5.02 -15.11
C ARG A 56 -1.66 -5.51 -14.16
N LEU A 57 -1.01 -4.59 -13.48
CA LEU A 57 -0.07 -4.90 -12.40
C LEU A 57 -0.83 -4.93 -11.07
N GLU A 58 -1.06 -6.13 -10.55
CA GLU A 58 -1.72 -6.30 -9.26
C GLU A 58 -0.71 -6.20 -8.09
N PRO A 59 -1.17 -5.81 -6.88
CA PRO A 59 -0.35 -5.89 -5.69
C PRO A 59 0.15 -7.32 -5.48
N ASP A 60 1.46 -7.49 -5.29
CA ASP A 60 2.11 -8.80 -5.13
C ASP A 60 2.74 -8.91 -3.74
N GLU A 61 2.11 -9.69 -2.86
CA GLU A 61 2.63 -9.98 -1.52
C GLU A 61 4.00 -10.65 -1.59
N LYS A 62 4.19 -11.57 -2.55
CA LYS A 62 5.45 -12.28 -2.71
C LYS A 62 6.59 -11.33 -3.03
N ALA A 63 6.38 -10.37 -3.94
CA ALA A 63 7.39 -9.37 -4.28
C ALA A 63 7.81 -8.54 -3.05
N LEU A 64 6.85 -8.13 -2.21
CA LEU A 64 7.14 -7.40 -0.98
C LEU A 64 7.87 -8.27 0.05
N ARG A 65 7.46 -9.53 0.23
CA ARG A 65 8.13 -10.48 1.12
C ARG A 65 9.58 -10.75 0.69
N ASP A 66 9.80 -10.96 -0.61
CA ASP A 66 11.14 -11.17 -1.18
C ASP A 66 12.03 -9.93 -0.97
N PHE A 67 11.48 -8.73 -1.17
CA PHE A 67 12.20 -7.48 -0.89
C PHE A 67 12.61 -7.36 0.57
N TYR A 68 11.73 -7.76 1.50
CA TYR A 68 11.98 -7.73 2.95
C TYR A 68 12.82 -8.92 3.44
N GLY A 69 13.12 -9.90 2.60
CA GLY A 69 13.83 -11.12 3.00
C GLY A 69 13.03 -12.00 3.95
N LEU A 70 11.71 -11.93 3.89
CA LEU A 70 10.79 -12.77 4.65
C LEU A 70 10.55 -14.09 3.90
N GLY A 71 10.43 -15.18 4.66
CA GLY A 71 10.01 -16.48 4.14
C GLY A 71 8.54 -16.51 3.73
N ALA A 72 8.02 -17.71 3.49
CA ALA A 72 6.60 -17.92 3.30
C ALA A 72 5.81 -17.43 4.53
N LYS A 73 4.54 -17.02 4.29
CA LYS A 73 3.65 -16.52 5.36
C LYS A 73 3.56 -17.56 6.49
N GLU A 74 3.98 -17.17 7.68
CA GLU A 74 3.82 -17.98 8.87
C GLU A 74 2.48 -17.68 9.54
N ALA A 75 1.80 -18.72 10.00
CA ALA A 75 0.53 -18.58 10.73
C ALA A 75 0.72 -18.09 12.18
N ALA A 76 1.97 -17.88 12.62
CA ALA A 76 2.27 -17.46 13.98
C ALA A 76 1.66 -16.08 14.29
N ALA A 77 1.12 -15.95 15.50
CA ALA A 77 0.62 -14.67 15.99
C ALA A 77 1.77 -13.67 16.13
N LEU A 78 1.52 -12.41 15.73
CA LEU A 78 2.46 -11.33 15.93
C LEU A 78 2.61 -11.05 17.44
N PRO A 79 3.84 -10.85 17.96
CA PRO A 79 4.04 -10.49 19.36
C PRO A 79 3.48 -9.09 19.64
N ALA A 80 3.15 -8.80 20.90
CA ALA A 80 2.65 -7.48 21.29
C ALA A 80 3.69 -6.36 21.12
N VAL A 81 4.98 -6.73 21.23
CA VAL A 81 6.12 -5.82 21.05
C VAL A 81 7.15 -6.54 20.17
N PRO A 82 7.68 -5.91 19.14
CA PRO A 82 8.63 -6.56 18.25
C PRO A 82 9.98 -6.72 18.95
N SER A 83 10.58 -7.89 18.85
CA SER A 83 11.91 -8.17 19.37
C SER A 83 13.01 -8.06 18.31
N ASN A 84 12.63 -8.09 17.05
CA ASN A 84 13.53 -8.08 15.91
C ASN A 84 12.87 -7.41 14.69
N VAL A 85 13.68 -7.16 13.66
CA VAL A 85 13.24 -6.50 12.42
C VAL A 85 12.23 -7.35 11.66
N GLN A 86 12.39 -8.68 11.62
CA GLN A 86 11.51 -9.58 10.88
C GLN A 86 10.07 -9.51 11.39
N GLU A 87 9.86 -9.42 12.70
CA GLU A 87 8.52 -9.26 13.28
C GLU A 87 7.86 -7.94 12.86
N ALA A 88 8.62 -6.84 12.78
CA ALA A 88 8.12 -5.56 12.32
C ALA A 88 7.77 -5.58 10.83
N LEU A 89 8.61 -6.22 10.00
CA LEU A 89 8.38 -6.38 8.57
C LEU A 89 7.19 -7.31 8.29
N GLU A 90 7.05 -8.41 9.04
CA GLU A 90 5.91 -9.32 8.93
C GLU A 90 4.60 -8.60 9.27
N ALA A 91 4.57 -7.81 10.34
CA ALA A 91 3.41 -6.99 10.69
C ALA A 91 3.07 -5.99 9.57
N SER A 92 4.08 -5.39 8.94
CA SER A 92 3.91 -4.47 7.82
C SER A 92 3.27 -5.16 6.59
N VAL A 93 3.76 -6.35 6.23
CA VAL A 93 3.20 -7.10 5.09
C VAL A 93 1.74 -7.49 5.36
N ARG A 94 1.46 -8.06 6.53
CA ARG A 94 0.09 -8.49 6.87
C ARG A 94 -0.89 -7.32 6.91
N ALA A 95 -0.50 -6.20 7.51
CA ALA A 95 -1.34 -5.01 7.55
C ALA A 95 -1.58 -4.43 6.13
N TRP A 96 -0.58 -4.47 5.25
CA TRP A 96 -0.73 -4.02 3.87
C TRP A 96 -1.68 -4.94 3.07
N VAL A 97 -1.60 -6.26 3.27
CA VAL A 97 -2.53 -7.23 2.65
C VAL A 97 -3.95 -6.94 3.10
N GLU A 98 -4.17 -6.81 4.42
CA GLU A 98 -5.50 -6.53 4.98
C GLU A 98 -6.09 -5.21 4.45
N ILE A 99 -5.31 -4.13 4.42
CA ILE A 99 -5.78 -2.85 3.83
C ILE A 99 -6.19 -3.04 2.38
N ASN A 100 -5.42 -3.77 1.58
CA ASN A 100 -5.74 -4.01 0.18
C ASN A 100 -7.00 -4.86 0.01
N GLU A 101 -7.26 -5.81 0.90
CA GLU A 101 -8.52 -6.57 0.92
C GLU A 101 -9.70 -5.65 1.24
N GLN A 102 -9.57 -4.76 2.21
CA GLN A 102 -10.61 -3.79 2.56
C GLN A 102 -10.84 -2.75 1.44
N ILE A 103 -9.79 -2.28 0.77
CA ILE A 103 -9.92 -1.39 -0.40
C ILE A 103 -10.65 -2.12 -1.53
N ALA A 104 -10.24 -3.35 -1.87
CA ALA A 104 -10.86 -4.12 -2.93
C ALA A 104 -12.35 -4.37 -2.65
N LEU A 105 -12.71 -4.66 -1.39
CA LEU A 105 -14.09 -4.86 -0.96
C LEU A 105 -14.90 -3.56 -1.01
N GLY A 106 -14.34 -2.45 -0.56
CA GLY A 106 -15.06 -1.18 -0.38
C GLY A 106 -15.10 -0.29 -1.61
N ARG A 107 -14.12 -0.38 -2.50
CA ARG A 107 -13.94 0.53 -3.64
C ARG A 107 -13.67 -0.17 -4.96
N GLY A 108 -12.99 -1.30 -4.93
CA GLY A 108 -12.57 -2.05 -6.11
C GLY A 108 -11.08 -2.35 -6.10
N SER A 109 -10.70 -3.42 -6.79
CA SER A 109 -9.30 -3.87 -6.83
C SER A 109 -8.36 -2.91 -7.56
N GLU A 110 -8.91 -2.03 -8.41
CA GLU A 110 -8.16 -0.98 -9.13
C GLU A 110 -7.60 0.09 -8.21
N PHE A 111 -8.14 0.23 -7.00
CA PHE A 111 -7.68 1.21 -6.00
C PHE A 111 -6.69 0.63 -5.00
N GLN A 112 -6.33 -0.64 -5.13
CA GLN A 112 -5.37 -1.28 -4.22
C GLN A 112 -3.99 -0.62 -4.28
N ILE A 113 -3.29 -0.67 -3.16
CA ILE A 113 -1.96 -0.08 -2.98
C ILE A 113 -0.90 -1.03 -3.52
N GLY A 114 -0.14 -0.62 -4.52
CA GLY A 114 0.98 -1.39 -5.04
C GLY A 114 2.08 -1.61 -3.99
N HIS A 115 2.71 -2.79 -4.04
CA HIS A 115 3.79 -3.16 -3.10
C HIS A 115 4.99 -2.20 -3.14
N GLY A 116 5.23 -1.53 -4.26
CA GLY A 116 6.32 -0.56 -4.42
C GLY A 116 6.27 0.62 -3.44
N VAL A 117 5.09 0.98 -2.90
CA VAL A 117 4.95 2.05 -1.89
C VAL A 117 5.76 1.75 -0.63
N LEU A 118 5.89 0.47 -0.26
CA LEU A 118 6.63 0.01 0.91
C LEU A 118 8.08 -0.43 0.58
N MET A 119 8.44 -0.48 -0.69
CA MET A 119 9.78 -0.85 -1.16
C MET A 119 10.65 0.41 -1.29
N SER A 120 11.12 0.94 -0.17
CA SER A 120 12.09 2.05 -0.17
C SER A 120 13.45 1.59 -0.72
N GLY A 121 14.32 2.54 -1.13
CA GLY A 121 15.65 2.22 -1.66
C GLY A 121 16.60 1.52 -0.65
N VAL A 122 16.27 1.54 0.64
CA VAL A 122 17.00 0.84 1.70
C VAL A 122 16.26 -0.43 2.08
N ARG A 123 16.98 -1.55 2.14
CA ARG A 123 16.41 -2.83 2.58
C ARG A 123 16.33 -2.87 4.11
N PRO A 124 15.13 -2.79 4.71
CA PRO A 124 14.98 -2.65 6.15
C PRO A 124 15.55 -3.80 6.97
N GLN A 125 15.60 -5.04 6.41
CA GLN A 125 16.14 -6.20 7.09
C GLN A 125 17.62 -6.09 7.47
N THR A 126 18.36 -5.14 6.88
CA THR A 126 19.78 -4.91 7.18
C THR A 126 20.00 -3.84 8.25
N LEU A 127 18.93 -3.25 8.75
CA LEU A 127 18.94 -2.16 9.72
C LEU A 127 18.69 -2.70 11.15
N SER A 128 18.97 -1.86 12.14
CA SER A 128 18.45 -2.09 13.49
C SER A 128 16.92 -1.98 13.51
N LEU A 129 16.28 -2.55 14.52
CA LEU A 129 14.81 -2.49 14.65
C LEU A 129 14.29 -1.04 14.66
N HIS A 130 14.95 -0.14 15.35
CA HIS A 130 14.57 1.28 15.41
C HIS A 130 14.66 1.95 14.03
N GLU A 131 15.78 1.76 13.31
CA GLU A 131 15.96 2.31 11.96
C GLU A 131 14.98 1.71 10.95
N ALA A 132 14.70 0.40 11.06
CA ALA A 132 13.71 -0.26 10.22
C ALA A 132 12.30 0.30 10.45
N LEU A 133 11.89 0.51 11.69
CA LEU A 133 10.62 1.16 12.02
C LEU A 133 10.56 2.59 11.48
N GLY A 134 11.64 3.37 11.59
CA GLY A 134 11.73 4.71 11.00
C GLY A 134 11.55 4.70 9.48
N THR A 135 12.16 3.73 8.78
CA THR A 135 11.99 3.54 7.34
C THR A 135 10.56 3.17 6.99
N LEU A 136 9.95 2.25 7.74
CA LEU A 136 8.55 1.85 7.55
C LEU A 136 7.59 3.01 7.77
N CYS A 137 7.84 3.92 8.71
CA CYS A 137 6.99 5.10 8.95
C CYS A 137 6.79 5.93 7.68
N VAL A 138 7.83 6.09 6.85
CA VAL A 138 7.76 6.86 5.60
C VAL A 138 6.83 6.18 4.58
N GLY A 139 6.95 4.87 4.40
CA GLY A 139 6.07 4.10 3.52
C GLY A 139 4.63 4.10 4.03
N TRP A 140 4.45 3.88 5.32
CA TRP A 140 3.13 3.81 5.95
C TRP A 140 2.40 5.16 6.01
N ALA A 141 3.12 6.28 6.03
CA ALA A 141 2.51 7.60 5.84
C ALA A 141 1.85 7.72 4.44
N LYS A 142 2.49 7.16 3.40
CA LYS A 142 1.92 7.12 2.04
C LYS A 142 0.73 6.16 1.95
N VAL A 143 0.82 4.97 2.58
CA VAL A 143 -0.31 4.02 2.67
C VAL A 143 -1.51 4.70 3.32
N ARG A 144 -1.30 5.40 4.45
CA ARG A 144 -2.36 6.12 5.15
C ARG A 144 -3.00 7.20 4.27
N ALA A 145 -2.20 8.02 3.61
CA ALA A 145 -2.69 9.06 2.71
C ALA A 145 -3.52 8.47 1.56
N HIS A 146 -3.09 7.35 0.98
CA HIS A 146 -3.84 6.65 -0.06
C HIS A 146 -5.19 6.12 0.45
N VAL A 147 -5.24 5.52 1.63
CA VAL A 147 -6.52 5.08 2.25
C VAL A 147 -7.47 6.26 2.44
N GLU A 148 -6.97 7.41 2.92
CA GLU A 148 -7.77 8.62 3.11
C GLU A 148 -8.28 9.21 1.78
N GLU A 149 -7.50 9.11 0.71
CA GLU A 149 -7.88 9.54 -0.63
C GLU A 149 -8.95 8.61 -1.22
N VAL A 150 -8.73 7.29 -1.20
CA VAL A 150 -9.66 6.28 -1.75
C VAL A 150 -11.01 6.31 -1.05
N PHE A 151 -11.02 6.51 0.26
CA PHE A 151 -12.24 6.62 1.07
C PHE A 151 -12.62 8.07 1.40
N PHE A 152 -12.22 9.03 0.55
CA PHE A 152 -12.54 10.44 0.78
C PHE A 152 -14.04 10.65 1.04
N GLY A 153 -14.35 11.32 2.15
CA GLY A 153 -15.73 11.55 2.59
C GLY A 153 -16.41 10.34 3.28
N ASP A 154 -15.76 9.18 3.32
CA ASP A 154 -16.27 7.97 3.96
C ASP A 154 -15.40 7.56 5.15
N THR A 155 -15.65 8.19 6.30
CA THR A 155 -14.91 7.92 7.55
C THR A 155 -15.07 6.47 8.03
N ARG A 156 -16.21 5.80 7.71
CA ARG A 156 -16.40 4.39 8.05
C ARG A 156 -15.53 3.48 7.19
N GLY A 157 -15.40 3.79 5.89
CA GLY A 157 -14.49 3.08 4.99
C GLY A 157 -13.04 3.18 5.44
N ILE A 158 -12.57 4.39 5.83
CA ILE A 158 -11.25 4.57 6.43
C ILE A 158 -11.13 3.74 7.71
N GLY A 159 -12.15 3.77 8.57
CA GLY A 159 -12.19 3.00 9.82
C GLY A 159 -12.12 1.48 9.58
N ALA A 160 -12.82 0.97 8.56
CA ALA A 160 -12.76 -0.43 8.17
C ALA A 160 -11.34 -0.81 7.70
N ALA A 161 -10.75 -0.03 6.78
CA ALA A 161 -9.41 -0.29 6.27
C ALA A 161 -8.33 -0.27 7.36
N LEU A 162 -8.51 0.49 8.43
CA LEU A 162 -7.61 0.56 9.59
C LEU A 162 -8.02 -0.36 10.75
N ASN A 163 -8.99 -1.26 10.51
CA ASN A 163 -9.56 -2.15 11.52
C ASN A 163 -10.01 -1.41 12.81
N ALA A 164 -10.52 -0.18 12.66
CA ALA A 164 -10.99 0.67 13.75
C ALA A 164 -12.45 0.38 14.15
N LEU A 165 -13.11 -0.55 13.46
CA LEU A 165 -14.42 -1.06 13.84
C LEU A 165 -14.25 -1.99 15.04
N ASP A 166 -15.24 -2.02 15.93
CA ASP A 166 -15.20 -2.74 17.19
C ASP A 166 -14.69 -4.19 17.04
N GLY A 167 -13.48 -4.44 17.53
CA GLY A 167 -12.81 -5.74 17.54
C GLY A 167 -12.14 -6.02 18.88
N PRO A 168 -11.90 -7.29 19.23
CA PRO A 168 -11.18 -7.63 20.45
C PRO A 168 -9.71 -7.21 20.35
N GLY A 169 -9.22 -6.52 21.36
CA GLY A 169 -7.82 -6.15 21.52
C GLY A 169 -7.55 -4.65 21.42
N TYR A 170 -6.30 -4.29 21.68
CA TYR A 170 -5.85 -2.91 21.56
C TYR A 170 -5.76 -2.50 20.08
N ASN A 171 -6.46 -1.46 19.71
CA ASN A 171 -6.32 -0.78 18.43
C ASN A 171 -6.06 0.71 18.70
N PRO A 172 -4.97 1.31 18.17
CA PRO A 172 -4.73 2.74 18.33
C PRO A 172 -5.74 3.60 17.54
N PHE A 173 -6.47 3.01 16.60
CA PHE A 173 -7.54 3.65 15.87
C PHE A 173 -8.89 3.29 16.51
N LYS A 174 -9.77 4.27 16.61
CA LYS A 174 -11.11 4.09 17.12
C LYS A 174 -12.10 4.89 16.28
N LEU A 175 -13.17 4.22 15.86
CA LEU A 175 -14.29 4.88 15.21
C LEU A 175 -15.36 5.20 16.27
N THR A 176 -15.72 6.47 16.39
CA THR A 176 -16.74 6.94 17.33
C THR A 176 -17.89 7.59 16.60
N GLU A 177 -19.11 7.40 17.13
CA GLU A 177 -20.30 8.07 16.62
C GLU A 177 -20.39 9.48 17.20
N ALA A 178 -20.83 10.43 16.39
CA ALA A 178 -21.07 11.81 16.77
C ALA A 178 -22.31 12.35 16.03
N THR A 179 -23.02 13.29 16.62
CA THR A 179 -24.16 13.95 15.97
C THR A 179 -23.73 15.31 15.44
N PHE A 180 -24.07 15.59 14.19
CA PHE A 180 -23.90 16.90 13.57
C PHE A 180 -25.18 17.31 12.85
N ALA A 181 -25.82 18.39 13.32
CA ALA A 181 -27.08 18.91 12.78
C ALA A 181 -28.15 17.81 12.62
N ASP A 182 -28.36 17.00 13.66
CA ASP A 182 -29.26 15.84 13.72
C ASP A 182 -28.90 14.63 12.85
N ASP A 183 -27.82 14.71 12.06
CA ASP A 183 -27.27 13.59 11.31
C ASP A 183 -26.25 12.80 12.12
N LEU A 184 -26.31 11.47 12.02
CA LEU A 184 -25.26 10.60 12.55
C LEU A 184 -23.99 10.73 11.71
N ARG A 185 -22.89 11.03 12.34
CA ARG A 185 -21.56 11.14 11.74
C ARG A 185 -20.58 10.21 12.46
N PHE A 186 -19.48 9.95 11.80
CA PHE A 186 -18.40 9.14 12.36
C PHE A 186 -17.14 9.98 12.47
N ARG A 187 -16.41 9.80 13.56
CA ARG A 187 -15.09 10.38 13.79
C ARG A 187 -14.09 9.26 13.97
N LEU A 188 -13.01 9.32 13.23
CA LEU A 188 -11.86 8.44 13.42
C LEU A 188 -10.87 9.13 14.36
N GLU A 189 -10.61 8.50 15.49
CA GLU A 189 -9.60 8.87 16.45
C GLU A 189 -8.39 7.96 16.29
N GLY A 190 -7.19 8.46 16.60
CA GLY A 190 -5.96 7.71 16.53
C GLY A 190 -4.77 8.53 16.04
N PRO A 191 -3.60 7.93 15.87
CA PRO A 191 -2.43 8.63 15.41
C PRO A 191 -2.62 9.15 13.97
N THR A 192 -2.41 10.44 13.79
CA THR A 192 -2.40 11.08 12.46
C THR A 192 -1.06 10.85 11.75
N ASN A 193 0.01 10.68 12.53
CA ASN A 193 1.35 10.38 12.03
C ASN A 193 1.89 9.11 12.69
N PHE A 194 2.56 8.29 11.89
CA PHE A 194 3.29 7.14 12.40
C PHE A 194 4.67 7.55 12.90
N THR A 195 5.04 6.98 14.03
CA THR A 195 6.35 7.10 14.67
C THR A 195 6.86 5.70 14.98
N GLU A 196 8.16 5.55 15.24
CA GLU A 196 8.75 4.25 15.62
C GLU A 196 8.09 3.63 16.88
N THR A 197 7.46 4.46 17.71
CA THR A 197 6.82 4.00 18.96
C THR A 197 5.38 3.54 18.76
N ASN A 198 4.64 4.06 17.77
CA ASN A 198 3.23 3.75 17.57
C ASN A 198 2.96 2.87 16.34
N LEU A 199 3.86 2.85 15.36
CA LEU A 199 3.66 2.15 14.10
C LEU A 199 3.37 0.67 14.30
N TYR A 200 4.22 -0.03 15.04
CA TYR A 200 4.08 -1.48 15.20
C TYR A 200 2.73 -1.88 15.81
N ALA A 201 2.26 -1.16 16.83
CA ALA A 201 0.96 -1.41 17.43
C ALA A 201 -0.18 -1.19 16.42
N ALA A 202 -0.07 -0.15 15.56
CA ALA A 202 -1.03 0.10 14.50
C ALA A 202 -1.03 -1.03 13.45
N LEU A 203 0.16 -1.49 13.02
CA LEU A 203 0.28 -2.60 12.07
C LEU A 203 -0.33 -3.89 12.63
N CYS A 204 -0.04 -4.23 13.88
CA CYS A 204 -0.63 -5.40 14.53
C CYS A 204 -2.15 -5.30 14.66
N ALA A 205 -2.69 -4.12 14.88
CA ALA A 205 -4.14 -3.90 14.98
C ALA A 205 -4.81 -4.10 13.62
N ILE A 206 -4.25 -3.53 12.55
CA ILE A 206 -4.74 -3.68 11.17
C ILE A 206 -4.66 -5.15 10.74
N ALA A 207 -3.53 -5.82 10.96
CA ALA A 207 -3.28 -7.21 10.55
C ALA A 207 -4.13 -8.29 11.27
N ARG A 208 -5.00 -7.90 12.21
CA ARG A 208 -5.91 -8.81 12.94
C ARG A 208 -7.29 -8.95 12.29
N GLY A 209 -7.53 -8.20 11.22
CA GLY A 209 -8.79 -8.18 10.48
C GLY A 209 -9.20 -9.52 9.88
#